data_f2a1765d1a97b72656aee11ed1c651e1
#
_entry.id   f2a1765d1a97b72656aee11ed1c651e1
#
_cell.length_a   1.000
_cell.length_b   1.000
_cell.length_c   1.000
_cell.angle_alpha   90.00
_cell.angle_beta   90.00
_cell.angle_gamma   90.00
#
_symmetry.space_group_name_H-M   'P 1'
#
loop_
_entity.id
_entity.type
_entity.pdbx_description
1 polymer ?
#
loop_
_entity_poly.entity_id
_entity_poly.type
_entity_poly.pdbx_seq_one_letter_code
_entity_poly.pdbx_strand_id
1 'polypeptide(L)'
;AVREFQMGSRRTSLATVWGFAAFVALWMCIVIGLPWQNSGAYEPSVLLSLVFTIWAADSGAYFVGKPLGRHKLMPSVSPGKSWEGLIGGAACAAVVAYFLWGAALLWVGPLIAVLGTAGDLLESSWKRRNGLKDSGAIMPGHGGVMDRFDGFVLTAPVYFVLLSLLPFEFALKAILP
;
A
#
# COMPACT_ATOMS: atom_id res chain seq x y z
N ALA A 1 -30.21 14.34 -29.37
CA ALA A 1 -30.55 13.12 -28.63
C ALA A 1 -29.63 13.05 -27.41
N VAL A 2 -30.08 13.57 -26.31
CA VAL A 2 -29.42 13.46 -25.00
C VAL A 2 -29.61 12.03 -24.58
N ARG A 3 -28.54 11.21 -24.61
CA ARG A 3 -28.54 9.92 -23.91
C ARG A 3 -28.51 10.24 -22.44
N GLU A 4 -29.62 10.08 -21.78
CA GLU A 4 -29.72 10.04 -20.34
C GLU A 4 -28.73 9.02 -19.82
N PHE A 5 -27.77 9.53 -19.06
CA PHE A 5 -26.89 8.74 -18.26
C PHE A 5 -27.73 8.23 -17.08
N GLN A 6 -28.49 7.15 -17.32
CA GLN A 6 -29.09 6.40 -16.24
C GLN A 6 -27.96 5.82 -15.41
N MET A 7 -27.54 6.58 -14.39
CA MET A 7 -26.92 6.00 -13.22
C MET A 7 -27.95 5.04 -12.61
N GLY A 8 -27.88 3.79 -13.04
CA GLY A 8 -28.55 2.72 -12.35
C GLY A 8 -28.04 2.73 -10.93
N SER A 9 -28.84 3.25 -10.01
CA SER A 9 -28.67 3.09 -8.59
C SER A 9 -28.61 1.59 -8.31
N ARG A 10 -27.42 0.99 -8.40
CA ARG A 10 -27.17 -0.30 -7.79
C ARG A 10 -27.36 -0.05 -6.30
N ARG A 11 -28.52 -0.46 -5.77
CA ARG A 11 -28.75 -0.55 -4.33
C ARG A 11 -27.56 -1.33 -3.78
N THR A 12 -26.60 -0.60 -3.18
CA THR A 12 -25.52 -1.24 -2.43
C THR A 12 -26.18 -2.10 -1.39
N SER A 13 -26.00 -3.41 -1.48
CA SER A 13 -26.62 -4.33 -0.53
C SER A 13 -26.09 -3.94 0.86
N LEU A 14 -26.96 -4.00 1.87
CA LEU A 14 -26.53 -3.79 3.27
C LEU A 14 -25.29 -4.63 3.61
N ALA A 15 -25.22 -5.86 3.08
CA ALA A 15 -24.05 -6.72 3.23
C ALA A 15 -22.76 -6.09 2.65
N THR A 16 -22.84 -5.37 1.54
CA THR A 16 -21.67 -4.68 0.95
C THR A 16 -21.22 -3.53 1.85
N VAL A 17 -22.15 -2.76 2.41
CA VAL A 17 -21.85 -1.65 3.32
C VAL A 17 -21.23 -2.18 4.61
N TRP A 18 -21.78 -3.22 5.21
CA TRP A 18 -21.25 -3.84 6.44
C TRP A 18 -19.91 -4.52 6.19
N GLY A 19 -19.72 -5.19 5.03
CA GLY A 19 -18.46 -5.78 4.64
C GLY A 19 -17.36 -4.73 4.51
N PHE A 20 -17.67 -3.60 3.89
CA PHE A 20 -16.72 -2.48 3.78
C PHE A 20 -16.42 -1.85 5.15
N ALA A 21 -17.43 -1.62 5.98
CA ALA A 21 -17.24 -1.07 7.33
C ALA A 21 -16.37 -2.01 8.20
N ALA A 22 -16.62 -3.32 8.15
CA ALA A 22 -15.82 -4.32 8.85
C ALA A 22 -14.36 -4.36 8.35
N PHE A 23 -14.16 -4.26 7.04
CA PHE A 23 -12.82 -4.17 6.43
C PHE A 23 -12.06 -2.93 6.92
N VAL A 24 -12.70 -1.75 6.89
CA VAL A 24 -12.10 -0.49 7.37
C VAL A 24 -11.80 -0.57 8.86
N ALA A 25 -12.74 -1.11 9.68
CA ALA A 25 -12.53 -1.27 11.11
C ALA A 25 -11.36 -2.22 11.43
N LEU A 26 -11.28 -3.36 10.75
CA LEU A 26 -10.16 -4.29 10.89
C LEU A 26 -8.84 -3.62 10.50
N TRP A 27 -8.83 -2.88 9.41
CA TRP A 27 -7.64 -2.18 8.94
C TRP A 27 -7.20 -1.09 9.92
N MET A 28 -8.15 -0.31 10.46
CA MET A 28 -7.87 0.69 11.51
C MET A 28 -7.31 0.04 12.77
N CYS A 29 -7.87 -1.11 13.21
CA CYS A 29 -7.34 -1.87 14.34
C CYS A 29 -5.89 -2.30 14.12
N ILE A 30 -5.55 -2.76 12.91
CA ILE A 30 -4.19 -3.15 12.56
C ILE A 30 -3.26 -1.93 12.62
N VAL A 31 -3.61 -0.82 11.98
CA VAL A 31 -2.78 0.39 11.94
C VAL A 31 -2.59 1.00 13.33
N ILE A 32 -3.65 1.03 14.14
CA ILE A 32 -3.57 1.52 15.53
C ILE A 32 -2.78 0.55 16.41
N GLY A 33 -2.93 -0.76 16.18
CA GLY A 33 -2.25 -1.80 16.95
C GLY A 33 -0.76 -1.95 16.65
N LEU A 34 -0.32 -1.56 15.42
CA LEU A 34 1.08 -1.67 15.00
C LEU A 34 2.07 -1.07 16.00
N PRO A 35 1.89 0.19 16.48
CA PRO A 35 2.83 0.81 17.41
C PRO A 35 2.88 0.16 18.81
N TRP A 36 1.91 -0.69 19.16
CA TRP A 36 1.81 -1.31 20.49
C TRP A 36 2.32 -2.76 20.54
N GLN A 37 2.70 -3.33 19.40
CA GLN A 37 2.88 -4.76 19.27
C GLN A 37 4.10 -5.32 19.99
N ASN A 38 5.22 -4.60 20.03
CA ASN A 38 6.50 -5.18 20.46
C ASN A 38 6.85 -4.96 21.93
N SER A 39 6.38 -3.89 22.56
CA SER A 39 6.88 -3.48 23.89
C SER A 39 5.79 -3.22 24.91
N GLY A 40 4.52 -3.27 24.53
CA GLY A 40 3.42 -2.77 25.34
C GLY A 40 3.43 -1.25 25.54
N ALA A 41 4.44 -0.56 24.99
CA ALA A 41 4.53 0.89 24.93
C ALA A 41 4.29 1.37 23.50
N TYR A 42 3.85 2.62 23.33
CA TYR A 42 3.64 3.20 22.01
C TYR A 42 4.96 3.47 21.30
N GLU A 43 5.22 2.76 20.22
CA GLU A 43 6.43 2.91 19.40
C GLU A 43 6.07 3.40 17.99
N PRO A 44 6.08 4.72 17.74
CA PRO A 44 5.75 5.29 16.44
C PRO A 44 6.71 4.86 15.32
N SER A 45 7.95 4.47 15.68
CA SER A 45 8.95 3.93 14.76
C SER A 45 8.45 2.74 13.95
N VAL A 46 7.57 1.93 14.50
CA VAL A 46 6.96 0.76 13.83
C VAL A 46 6.11 1.20 12.63
N LEU A 47 5.23 2.16 12.84
CA LEU A 47 4.37 2.68 11.78
C LEU A 47 5.18 3.51 10.77
N LEU A 48 6.08 4.36 11.27
CA LEU A 48 6.92 5.19 10.42
C LEU A 48 7.83 4.36 9.52
N SER A 49 8.36 3.25 10.00
CA SER A 49 9.19 2.36 9.19
C SER A 49 8.42 1.75 8.03
N LEU A 50 7.16 1.35 8.23
CA LEU A 50 6.30 0.89 7.15
C LEU A 50 6.04 2.01 6.11
N VAL A 51 5.69 3.21 6.59
CA VAL A 51 5.43 4.38 5.72
C VAL A 51 6.65 4.71 4.86
N PHE A 52 7.84 4.82 5.48
CA PHE A 52 9.06 5.13 4.74
C PHE A 52 9.43 4.05 3.72
N THR A 53 9.20 2.78 4.06
CA THR A 53 9.48 1.68 3.15
C THR A 53 8.54 1.69 1.95
N ILE A 54 7.24 1.95 2.15
CA ILE A 54 6.26 2.11 1.06
C ILE A 54 6.64 3.31 0.18
N TRP A 55 6.93 4.47 0.77
CA TRP A 55 7.31 5.66 0.01
C TRP A 55 8.59 5.45 -0.80
N ALA A 56 9.57 4.73 -0.26
CA ALA A 56 10.78 4.37 -0.98
C ALA A 56 10.48 3.45 -2.16
N ALA A 57 9.59 2.46 -1.97
CA ALA A 57 9.15 1.57 -3.03
C ALA A 57 8.46 2.35 -4.16
N ASP A 58 7.51 3.23 -3.83
CA ASP A 58 6.75 4.01 -4.82
C ASP A 58 7.66 5.00 -5.57
N SER A 59 8.54 5.69 -4.83
CA SER A 59 9.50 6.61 -5.43
C SER A 59 10.47 5.88 -6.37
N GLY A 60 11.04 4.75 -5.93
CA GLY A 60 11.93 3.94 -6.74
C GLY A 60 11.22 3.37 -7.97
N ALA A 61 9.99 2.90 -7.81
CA ALA A 61 9.17 2.43 -8.91
C ALA A 61 8.86 3.53 -9.93
N TYR A 62 8.60 4.74 -9.48
CA TYR A 62 8.38 5.90 -10.35
C TYR A 62 9.64 6.30 -11.12
N PHE A 63 10.78 6.48 -10.40
CA PHE A 63 12.03 6.92 -11.01
C PHE A 63 12.60 5.93 -12.02
N VAL A 64 12.46 4.63 -11.77
CA VAL A 64 12.90 3.58 -12.69
C VAL A 64 11.85 3.27 -13.75
N GLY A 65 10.59 3.15 -13.35
CA GLY A 65 9.50 2.76 -14.24
C GLY A 65 9.16 3.80 -15.31
N LYS A 66 9.32 5.09 -15.01
CA LYS A 66 9.02 6.17 -15.96
C LYS A 66 9.99 6.19 -17.16
N PRO A 67 11.33 6.19 -16.98
CA PRO A 67 12.27 6.18 -18.09
C PRO A 67 12.53 4.80 -18.70
N LEU A 68 12.52 3.73 -17.91
CA LEU A 68 12.96 2.39 -18.31
C LEU A 68 11.82 1.39 -18.50
N GLY A 69 10.57 1.71 -18.08
CA GLY A 69 9.44 0.81 -18.03
C GLY A 69 8.90 0.37 -19.38
N ARG A 70 9.46 -0.68 -19.95
CA ARG A 70 9.09 -1.28 -21.24
C ARG A 70 8.05 -2.39 -21.09
N HIS A 71 8.19 -3.23 -20.07
CA HIS A 71 7.32 -4.37 -19.84
C HIS A 71 6.23 -4.01 -18.81
N LYS A 72 5.00 -3.85 -19.28
CA LYS A 72 3.87 -3.46 -18.42
C LYS A 72 3.40 -4.63 -17.57
N LEU A 73 3.15 -4.38 -16.27
CA LEU A 73 2.63 -5.37 -15.33
C LEU A 73 1.19 -5.78 -15.68
N MET A 74 0.31 -4.81 -15.85
CA MET A 74 -1.12 -5.04 -16.10
C MET A 74 -1.72 -3.91 -16.95
N PRO A 75 -1.50 -3.94 -18.30
CA PRO A 75 -1.88 -2.84 -19.20
C PRO A 75 -3.36 -2.46 -19.16
N SER A 76 -4.24 -3.45 -18.97
CA SER A 76 -5.70 -3.26 -18.95
C SER A 76 -6.21 -2.57 -17.68
N VAL A 77 -5.44 -2.62 -16.58
CA VAL A 77 -5.85 -2.09 -15.26
C VAL A 77 -5.08 -0.82 -14.93
N SER A 78 -3.74 -0.90 -15.00
CA SER A 78 -2.82 0.20 -14.69
C SER A 78 -1.69 0.27 -15.72
N PRO A 79 -1.85 1.02 -16.82
CA PRO A 79 -0.86 1.09 -17.90
C PRO A 79 0.45 1.77 -17.50
N GLY A 80 0.48 2.47 -16.36
CA GLY A 80 1.68 3.14 -15.83
C GLY A 80 2.68 2.18 -15.19
N LYS A 81 2.22 1.05 -14.65
CA LYS A 81 3.06 0.11 -13.89
C LYS A 81 3.84 -0.83 -14.80
N SER A 82 5.14 -1.01 -14.49
CA SER A 82 6.06 -1.87 -15.23
C SER A 82 6.87 -2.77 -14.31
N TRP A 83 7.38 -3.87 -14.84
CA TRP A 83 8.26 -4.79 -14.12
C TRP A 83 9.57 -4.12 -13.71
N GLU A 84 10.13 -3.28 -14.58
CA GLU A 84 11.35 -2.52 -14.30
C GLU A 84 11.13 -1.54 -13.13
N GLY A 85 9.93 -0.91 -13.12
CA GLY A 85 9.53 -0.05 -12.00
C GLY A 85 9.42 -0.84 -10.70
N LEU A 86 8.78 -2.01 -10.72
CA LEU A 86 8.68 -2.87 -9.54
C LEU A 86 10.06 -3.28 -9.00
N ILE A 87 10.99 -3.65 -9.88
CA ILE A 87 12.36 -4.01 -9.48
C ILE A 87 13.07 -2.79 -8.87
N GLY A 88 12.93 -1.60 -9.48
CA GLY A 88 13.50 -0.36 -8.94
C GLY A 88 12.93 -0.01 -7.57
N GLY A 89 11.63 -0.14 -7.41
CA GLY A 89 10.95 0.05 -6.13
C GLY A 89 11.41 -0.94 -5.07
N ALA A 90 11.51 -2.22 -5.44
CA ALA A 90 12.00 -3.27 -4.54
C ALA A 90 13.45 -3.01 -4.08
N ALA A 91 14.31 -2.55 -4.99
CA ALA A 91 15.70 -2.20 -4.65
C ALA A 91 15.76 -1.01 -3.68
N CYS A 92 15.00 0.06 -3.93
CA CYS A 92 14.93 1.21 -3.02
C CYS A 92 14.36 0.81 -1.64
N ALA A 93 13.30 0.02 -1.62
CA ALA A 93 12.72 -0.49 -0.38
C ALA A 93 13.69 -1.40 0.39
N ALA A 94 14.50 -2.21 -0.30
CA ALA A 94 15.55 -3.02 0.32
C ALA A 94 16.61 -2.16 1.01
N VAL A 95 17.04 -1.07 0.37
CA VAL A 95 18.00 -0.13 0.97
C VAL A 95 17.41 0.49 2.24
N VAL A 96 16.18 0.96 2.21
CA VAL A 96 15.52 1.51 3.40
C VAL A 96 15.35 0.44 4.48
N ALA A 97 14.93 -0.78 4.13
CA ALA A 97 14.82 -1.90 5.05
C ALA A 97 16.15 -2.25 5.73
N TYR A 98 17.25 -2.18 4.99
CA TYR A 98 18.59 -2.38 5.54
C TYR A 98 18.92 -1.37 6.65
N PHE A 99 18.64 -0.08 6.41
CA PHE A 99 18.89 0.97 7.41
C PHE A 99 17.93 0.90 8.62
N LEU A 100 16.69 0.48 8.40
CA LEU A 100 15.69 0.42 9.46
C LEU A 100 15.83 -0.84 10.33
N TRP A 101 16.11 -2.00 9.73
CA TRP A 101 16.02 -3.32 10.37
C TRP A 101 17.28 -4.16 10.26
N GLY A 102 18.29 -3.67 9.54
CA GLY A 102 19.56 -4.37 9.34
C GLY A 102 19.51 -5.43 8.23
N ALA A 103 20.65 -6.08 8.02
CA ALA A 103 20.84 -7.03 6.91
C ALA A 103 19.93 -8.26 6.98
N ALA A 104 19.59 -8.73 8.19
CA ALA A 104 18.75 -9.92 8.37
C ALA A 104 17.33 -9.74 7.83
N LEU A 105 16.79 -8.53 7.84
CA LEU A 105 15.43 -8.19 7.42
C LEU A 105 15.38 -7.39 6.10
N LEU A 106 16.48 -7.32 5.38
CA LEU A 106 16.60 -6.65 4.08
C LEU A 106 15.50 -7.09 3.09
N TRP A 107 15.11 -8.37 3.12
CA TRP A 107 14.08 -8.95 2.24
C TRP A 107 12.67 -8.42 2.49
N VAL A 108 12.41 -7.83 3.67
CA VAL A 108 11.10 -7.24 4.01
C VAL A 108 10.79 -6.06 3.10
N GLY A 109 11.79 -5.26 2.71
CA GLY A 109 11.61 -4.14 1.79
C GLY A 109 11.04 -4.56 0.43
N PRO A 110 11.69 -5.47 -0.30
CA PRO A 110 11.14 -6.05 -1.53
C PRO A 110 9.76 -6.67 -1.38
N LEU A 111 9.49 -7.37 -0.27
CA LEU A 111 8.17 -7.92 0.01
C LEU A 111 7.11 -6.81 0.11
N ILE A 112 7.40 -5.73 0.85
CA ILE A 112 6.50 -4.56 0.97
C ILE A 112 6.27 -3.93 -0.42
N ALA A 113 7.30 -3.78 -1.25
CA ALA A 113 7.15 -3.22 -2.59
C ALA A 113 6.23 -4.07 -3.48
N VAL A 114 6.35 -5.40 -3.42
CA VAL A 114 5.48 -6.33 -4.16
C VAL A 114 4.05 -6.25 -3.65
N LEU A 115 3.85 -6.28 -2.33
CA LEU A 115 2.53 -6.20 -1.71
C LEU A 115 1.85 -4.86 -1.96
N GLY A 116 2.58 -3.74 -1.88
CA GLY A 116 2.07 -2.40 -2.19
C GLY A 116 1.62 -2.31 -3.64
N THR A 117 2.45 -2.79 -4.56
CA THR A 117 2.10 -2.85 -5.98
C THR A 117 0.88 -3.73 -6.24
N ALA A 118 0.77 -4.87 -5.57
CA ALA A 118 -0.38 -5.78 -5.67
C ALA A 118 -1.65 -5.14 -5.11
N GLY A 119 -1.56 -4.44 -3.97
CA GLY A 119 -2.69 -3.71 -3.36
C GLY A 119 -3.28 -2.67 -4.30
N ASP A 120 -2.43 -1.81 -4.87
CA ASP A 120 -2.87 -0.80 -5.85
C ASP A 120 -3.46 -1.47 -7.12
N LEU A 121 -2.87 -2.56 -7.62
CA LEU A 121 -3.44 -3.28 -8.77
C LEU A 121 -4.81 -3.90 -8.45
N LEU A 122 -5.01 -4.41 -7.24
CA LEU A 122 -6.30 -4.94 -6.80
C LEU A 122 -7.35 -3.81 -6.72
N GLU A 123 -7.02 -2.69 -6.10
CA GLU A 123 -7.91 -1.52 -6.03
C GLU A 123 -8.22 -0.99 -7.43
N SER A 124 -7.21 -0.81 -8.27
CA SER A 124 -7.37 -0.37 -9.65
C SER A 124 -8.25 -1.34 -10.45
N SER A 125 -8.07 -2.65 -10.29
CA SER A 125 -8.89 -3.68 -10.93
C SER A 125 -10.35 -3.58 -10.51
N TRP A 126 -10.60 -3.41 -9.22
CA TRP A 126 -11.95 -3.22 -8.68
C TRP A 126 -12.60 -1.95 -9.25
N LYS A 127 -11.88 -0.83 -9.31
CA LYS A 127 -12.37 0.42 -9.92
C LYS A 127 -12.76 0.21 -11.38
N ARG A 128 -11.91 -0.44 -12.20
CA ARG A 128 -12.21 -0.71 -13.61
C ARG A 128 -13.43 -1.60 -13.81
N ARG A 129 -13.60 -2.65 -12.99
CA ARG A 129 -14.78 -3.53 -13.03
C ARG A 129 -16.09 -2.80 -12.72
N ASN A 130 -16.03 -1.74 -11.92
CA ASN A 130 -17.19 -0.90 -11.58
C ASN A 130 -17.34 0.33 -12.50
N GLY A 131 -16.53 0.46 -13.55
CA GLY A 131 -16.58 1.60 -14.48
C GLY A 131 -16.07 2.91 -13.86
N LEU A 132 -15.34 2.82 -12.74
CA LEU A 132 -14.79 3.97 -12.04
C LEU A 132 -13.32 4.18 -12.42
N LYS A 133 -12.86 5.42 -12.37
CA LYS A 133 -11.46 5.78 -12.51
C LYS A 133 -10.84 6.08 -11.14
N ASP A 134 -11.52 6.84 -10.33
CA ASP A 134 -11.08 7.29 -9.02
C ASP A 134 -12.09 6.80 -7.95
N SER A 135 -11.64 6.54 -6.73
CA SER A 135 -12.49 6.02 -5.65
C SER A 135 -13.42 7.07 -5.01
N GLY A 136 -13.27 8.35 -5.39
CA GLY A 136 -14.10 9.46 -4.91
C GLY A 136 -13.55 10.82 -5.36
N ALA A 137 -14.24 11.88 -4.97
CA ALA A 137 -13.89 13.27 -5.27
C ALA A 137 -13.71 14.13 -3.99
N ILE A 138 -13.33 13.51 -2.88
CA ILE A 138 -13.19 14.19 -1.58
C ILE A 138 -12.04 15.21 -1.63
N MET A 139 -10.97 14.90 -2.38
CA MET A 139 -9.86 15.83 -2.59
C MET A 139 -9.92 16.39 -4.01
N PRO A 140 -10.26 17.68 -4.21
CA PRO A 140 -10.30 18.29 -5.54
C PRO A 140 -8.97 18.11 -6.29
N GLY A 141 -9.01 17.48 -7.47
CA GLY A 141 -7.84 17.21 -8.31
C GLY A 141 -6.95 16.04 -7.88
N HIS A 142 -7.27 15.33 -6.79
CA HIS A 142 -6.40 14.28 -6.22
C HIS A 142 -7.10 12.93 -5.98
N GLY A 143 -8.37 12.76 -6.36
CA GLY A 143 -9.11 11.52 -6.20
C GLY A 143 -9.67 11.29 -4.79
N GLY A 144 -9.95 10.05 -4.44
CA GLY A 144 -10.46 9.64 -3.13
C GLY A 144 -9.36 9.38 -2.11
N VAL A 145 -9.76 9.28 -0.83
CA VAL A 145 -8.85 8.89 0.26
C VAL A 145 -8.28 7.49 0.03
N MET A 146 -9.10 6.57 -0.49
CA MET A 146 -8.69 5.19 -0.75
C MET A 146 -7.52 5.12 -1.75
N ASP A 147 -7.53 5.99 -2.79
CA ASP A 147 -6.46 6.10 -3.79
C ASP A 147 -5.10 6.51 -3.20
N ARG A 148 -5.04 6.89 -1.92
CA ARG A 148 -3.82 7.27 -1.21
C ARG A 148 -3.28 6.18 -0.28
N PHE A 149 -4.13 5.23 0.06
CA PHE A 149 -3.80 4.14 0.98
C PHE A 149 -3.86 2.76 0.31
N ASP A 150 -3.97 2.74 -1.03
CA ASP A 150 -4.03 1.51 -1.83
C ASP A 150 -2.82 0.59 -1.60
N GLY A 151 -1.61 1.16 -1.52
CA GLY A 151 -0.39 0.44 -1.18
C GLY A 151 -0.40 -0.15 0.24
N PHE A 152 -1.14 0.45 1.18
CA PHE A 152 -1.24 -0.04 2.56
C PHE A 152 -2.21 -1.21 2.71
N VAL A 153 -3.15 -1.40 1.79
CA VAL A 153 -4.23 -2.38 1.90
C VAL A 153 -3.73 -3.80 2.16
N LEU A 154 -2.68 -4.21 1.45
CA LEU A 154 -2.05 -5.52 1.64
C LEU A 154 -0.80 -5.46 2.53
N THR A 155 -0.07 -4.35 2.52
CA THR A 155 1.20 -4.26 3.25
C THR A 155 1.00 -4.20 4.75
N ALA A 156 0.04 -3.42 5.26
CA ALA A 156 -0.15 -3.26 6.70
C ALA A 156 -0.51 -4.57 7.42
N PRO A 157 -1.47 -5.39 6.95
CA PRO A 157 -1.78 -6.67 7.59
C PRO A 157 -0.60 -7.65 7.59
N VAL A 158 0.12 -7.75 6.46
CA VAL A 158 1.28 -8.64 6.36
C VAL A 158 2.41 -8.16 7.25
N TYR A 159 2.67 -6.85 7.30
CA TYR A 159 3.67 -6.27 8.17
C TYR A 159 3.34 -6.51 9.65
N PHE A 160 2.05 -6.39 10.04
CA PHE A 160 1.59 -6.72 11.38
C PHE A 160 1.90 -8.18 11.77
N VAL A 161 1.63 -9.12 10.87
CA VAL A 161 1.95 -10.54 11.09
C VAL A 161 3.47 -10.76 11.18
N LEU A 162 4.24 -10.13 10.31
CA LEU A 162 5.70 -10.24 10.34
C LEU A 162 6.28 -9.74 11.66
N LEU A 163 5.80 -8.60 12.16
CA LEU A 163 6.22 -8.06 13.48
C LEU A 163 5.94 -9.03 14.62
N SER A 164 4.87 -9.83 14.54
CA SER A 164 4.53 -10.83 15.55
C SER A 164 5.43 -12.06 15.50
N LEU A 165 5.95 -12.39 14.32
CA LEU A 165 6.70 -13.63 14.08
C LEU A 165 8.22 -13.44 14.10
N LEU A 166 8.70 -12.23 13.84
CA LEU A 166 10.12 -11.95 13.68
C LEU A 166 10.61 -11.05 14.83
N PRO A 167 11.83 -11.28 15.33
CA PRO A 167 12.46 -10.39 16.30
C PRO A 167 12.90 -9.09 15.57
N PHE A 168 11.98 -8.15 15.44
CA PHE A 168 12.31 -6.81 14.95
C PHE A 168 13.05 -6.04 16.06
N GLU A 169 14.35 -6.20 16.15
CA GLU A 169 15.19 -5.22 16.83
C GLU A 169 15.35 -4.04 15.88
N PHE A 170 14.60 -2.97 16.13
CA PHE A 170 14.72 -1.78 15.32
C PHE A 170 16.12 -1.18 15.50
N ALA A 171 16.93 -1.26 14.44
CA ALA A 171 18.23 -0.60 14.37
C ALA A 171 18.12 0.92 14.60
N LEU A 172 16.92 1.48 14.42
CA LEU A 172 16.61 2.88 14.74
C LEU A 172 16.78 3.23 16.23
N LYS A 173 16.65 2.26 17.16
CA LYS A 173 16.98 2.47 18.58
C LYS A 173 18.46 2.76 18.83
N ALA A 174 19.33 2.37 17.91
CA ALA A 174 20.76 2.66 17.99
C ALA A 174 21.12 4.05 17.43
N ILE A 175 20.23 4.70 16.69
CA ILE A 175 20.47 5.97 16.00
C ILE A 175 19.71 7.14 16.66
N LEU A 176 18.59 6.86 17.30
CA LEU A 176 17.81 7.84 18.07
C LEU A 176 17.82 7.43 19.53
N PRO A 177 18.64 8.07 20.37
CA PRO A 177 18.68 7.83 21.82
C PRO A 177 17.38 8.25 22.51
#